data_8b6d00625aa4e3ffa95fbaac8e39339a
#
_entry.id   8b6d00625aa4e3ffa95fbaac8e39339a
#
_cell.length_a   1.000
_cell.length_b   1.000
_cell.length_c   1.000
_cell.angle_alpha   90.00
_cell.angle_beta   90.00
_cell.angle_gamma   90.00
#
_symmetry.space_group_name_H-M   'P 1'
#
loop_
_entity.id
_entity.type
_entity.pdbx_description
1 polymer ?
#
loop_
_entity_poly.entity_id
_entity_poly.type
_entity_poly.pdbx_seq_one_letter_code
_entity_poly.pdbx_strand_id
1 'polypeptide(L)'
;MVEVLDAHHLQSMHGFLVYCTVMASRKTPKKTLPAKAVEKATPTTKINKSEPARSAKPTKLSGRSKTLSSKTVFKGRVFWVTRDQVEEPGGVTATREVIRHNGSVVILAVDTKTNPADPGILLIRQWRHAANQFLLELPAGRIEPGEKLIPAAKRELIEETGYRAKKWSLHTKYFASPGFLTEAMHILLAEELTLGEAAPEEDEKIEVRMTPLSEALKLIHDGKIHDGKALIGILLYASLHPQP
;
A
#
# COMPACT_ATOMS: atom_id res chain seq x y z
N MET A 1 34.22 -45.49 13.53
CA MET A 1 34.06 -44.22 14.27
C MET A 1 32.73 -43.66 13.77
N VAL A 2 31.67 -43.86 14.53
CA VAL A 2 30.27 -43.52 14.16
C VAL A 2 29.97 -42.21 14.91
N GLU A 3 29.78 -41.11 14.18
CA GLU A 3 29.37 -39.82 14.79
C GLU A 3 27.83 -39.80 14.94
N VAL A 4 27.47 -39.51 16.18
CA VAL A 4 26.07 -39.42 16.65
C VAL A 4 25.48 -38.08 16.18
N LEU A 5 24.44 -38.12 15.36
CA LEU A 5 23.62 -36.96 14.99
C LEU A 5 22.69 -36.58 16.15
N ASP A 6 22.79 -35.35 16.56
CA ASP A 6 22.15 -34.72 17.71
C ASP A 6 20.63 -34.54 17.55
N ALA A 7 19.92 -34.86 18.62
CA ALA A 7 18.46 -35.01 18.67
C ALA A 7 17.66 -33.70 18.84
N HIS A 8 18.19 -32.54 18.42
CA HIS A 8 17.55 -31.22 18.65
C HIS A 8 16.71 -30.67 17.51
N HIS A 9 16.46 -31.42 16.42
CA HIS A 9 15.70 -30.90 15.25
C HIS A 9 14.27 -31.43 15.10
N LEU A 10 13.75 -32.16 16.08
CA LEU A 10 12.41 -32.81 15.99
C LEU A 10 11.31 -32.20 16.90
N GLN A 11 11.58 -31.11 17.60
CA GLN A 11 10.59 -30.49 18.53
C GLN A 11 9.78 -29.31 17.95
N SER A 12 10.03 -28.89 16.71
CA SER A 12 9.35 -27.73 16.11
C SER A 12 8.07 -28.06 15.30
N MET A 13 7.75 -29.32 15.05
CA MET A 13 6.59 -29.69 14.21
C MET A 13 5.35 -30.15 14.98
N HIS A 14 5.39 -30.27 16.32
CA HIS A 14 4.24 -30.70 17.13
C HIS A 14 3.38 -29.54 17.67
N GLY A 15 3.83 -28.30 17.58
CA GLY A 15 3.08 -27.13 18.06
C GLY A 15 1.94 -26.66 17.14
N PHE A 16 1.95 -27.05 15.87
CA PHE A 16 0.97 -26.53 14.88
C PHE A 16 -0.30 -27.38 14.76
N LEU A 17 -0.30 -28.63 15.27
CA LEU A 17 -1.45 -29.54 15.17
C LEU A 17 -2.41 -29.47 16.35
N VAL A 18 -2.04 -28.85 17.47
CA VAL A 18 -2.88 -28.77 18.68
C VAL A 18 -3.85 -27.59 18.67
N TYR A 19 -3.60 -26.56 17.85
CA TYR A 19 -4.47 -25.37 17.81
C TYR A 19 -5.73 -25.50 16.96
N CYS A 20 -5.79 -26.48 16.06
CA CYS A 20 -6.96 -26.72 15.20
C CYS A 20 -8.05 -27.62 15.83
N THR A 21 -7.76 -28.35 16.92
CA THR A 21 -8.70 -29.34 17.48
C THR A 21 -9.52 -28.81 18.68
N VAL A 22 -9.17 -27.64 19.24
CA VAL A 22 -9.85 -27.09 20.45
C VAL A 22 -11.05 -26.19 20.13
N MET A 23 -11.27 -25.79 18.87
CA MET A 23 -12.40 -24.94 18.49
C MET A 23 -13.68 -25.66 18.06
N ALA A 24 -13.72 -26.99 18.10
CA ALA A 24 -14.86 -27.78 17.63
C ALA A 24 -15.78 -28.34 18.73
N SER A 25 -15.63 -27.94 20.00
CA SER A 25 -16.43 -28.51 21.13
C SER A 25 -16.91 -27.44 22.13
N ARG A 26 -17.73 -26.51 21.66
CA ARG A 26 -18.63 -25.77 22.57
C ARG A 26 -20.06 -25.95 22.08
N LYS A 27 -20.74 -26.94 22.64
CA LYS A 27 -22.20 -27.13 22.56
C LYS A 27 -22.87 -26.03 23.36
N THR A 28 -23.59 -25.14 22.71
CA THR A 28 -24.54 -24.22 23.36
C THR A 28 -25.81 -24.99 23.73
N PRO A 29 -26.40 -24.78 24.94
CA PRO A 29 -27.65 -25.42 25.32
C PRO A 29 -28.81 -24.81 24.54
N LYS A 30 -29.60 -25.65 23.87
CA LYS A 30 -30.86 -25.29 23.21
C LYS A 30 -31.89 -24.96 24.28
N LYS A 31 -32.31 -23.69 24.36
CA LYS A 31 -33.50 -23.28 25.07
C LYS A 31 -34.71 -23.48 24.14
N THR A 32 -35.53 -24.49 24.44
CA THR A 32 -36.81 -24.72 23.77
C THR A 32 -37.85 -23.71 24.25
N LEU A 33 -38.40 -22.93 23.32
CA LEU A 33 -39.57 -22.08 23.48
C LEU A 33 -40.81 -22.85 22.99
N PRO A 34 -41.97 -22.70 23.63
CA PRO A 34 -43.17 -23.47 23.25
C PRO A 34 -43.79 -22.92 21.96
N ALA A 35 -44.28 -23.87 21.13
CA ALA A 35 -44.97 -23.58 19.90
C ALA A 35 -46.31 -22.90 20.16
N LYS A 36 -46.49 -21.66 19.70
CA LYS A 36 -47.83 -21.05 19.51
C LYS A 36 -48.24 -21.21 18.07
N ALA A 37 -49.45 -21.70 17.89
CA ALA A 37 -50.11 -21.89 16.62
C ALA A 37 -50.08 -20.61 15.76
N VAL A 38 -49.59 -20.74 14.55
CA VAL A 38 -49.67 -19.66 13.54
C VAL A 38 -50.83 -19.98 12.63
N GLU A 39 -51.84 -19.14 12.74
CA GLU A 39 -53.05 -19.09 11.89
C GLU A 39 -52.63 -18.66 10.48
N LYS A 40 -53.10 -19.43 9.49
CA LYS A 40 -52.84 -19.14 8.09
C LYS A 40 -53.62 -17.91 7.62
N ALA A 41 -53.00 -16.79 7.51
CA ALA A 41 -53.49 -15.65 6.74
C ALA A 41 -52.70 -15.56 5.42
N THR A 42 -53.37 -15.81 4.32
CA THR A 42 -52.86 -15.61 2.97
C THR A 42 -53.17 -14.17 2.52
N PRO A 43 -52.23 -13.27 2.38
CA PRO A 43 -52.50 -12.02 1.69
C PRO A 43 -52.07 -12.19 0.22
N THR A 44 -53.05 -12.19 -0.67
CA THR A 44 -52.84 -12.05 -2.11
C THR A 44 -52.44 -10.59 -2.39
N THR A 45 -51.18 -10.30 -2.29
CA THR A 45 -50.64 -9.02 -2.70
C THR A 45 -50.45 -9.04 -4.19
N LYS A 46 -51.32 -8.27 -4.92
CA LYS A 46 -51.13 -7.98 -6.34
C LYS A 46 -49.84 -7.24 -6.51
N ILE A 47 -48.84 -7.91 -7.11
CA ILE A 47 -47.59 -7.29 -7.54
C ILE A 47 -47.94 -6.33 -8.68
N ASN A 48 -48.03 -5.03 -8.38
CA ASN A 48 -48.00 -4.01 -9.38
C ASN A 48 -46.64 -4.08 -10.10
N LYS A 49 -46.65 -4.45 -11.37
CA LYS A 49 -45.50 -4.31 -12.26
C LYS A 49 -45.18 -2.81 -12.36
N SER A 50 -44.28 -2.32 -11.53
CA SER A 50 -43.66 -1.03 -11.74
C SER A 50 -42.88 -1.08 -13.05
N GLU A 51 -43.17 -0.15 -13.96
CA GLU A 51 -42.43 0.06 -15.19
C GLU A 51 -40.91 0.16 -14.86
N PRO A 52 -40.05 -0.39 -15.73
CA PRO A 52 -38.60 -0.24 -15.51
C PRO A 52 -38.28 1.25 -15.57
N ALA A 53 -37.68 1.75 -14.46
CA ALA A 53 -37.23 3.13 -14.40
C ALA A 53 -36.36 3.43 -15.63
N ARG A 54 -36.79 4.42 -16.43
CA ARG A 54 -36.00 4.92 -17.56
C ARG A 54 -34.59 5.17 -17.08
N SER A 55 -33.62 4.49 -17.70
CA SER A 55 -32.18 4.69 -17.43
C SER A 55 -31.88 6.17 -17.70
N ALA A 56 -31.76 6.95 -16.63
CA ALA A 56 -31.29 8.32 -16.73
C ALA A 56 -29.89 8.26 -17.36
N LYS A 57 -29.67 9.01 -18.45
CA LYS A 57 -28.35 9.16 -19.05
C LYS A 57 -27.38 9.58 -17.92
N PRO A 58 -26.19 8.96 -17.79
CA PRO A 58 -25.27 9.32 -16.74
C PRO A 58 -24.95 10.82 -16.85
N THR A 59 -25.34 11.58 -15.85
CA THR A 59 -25.00 13.00 -15.76
C THR A 59 -23.50 13.10 -15.55
N LYS A 60 -22.78 13.71 -16.48
CA LYS A 60 -21.33 13.93 -16.36
C LYS A 60 -21.10 14.90 -15.21
N LEU A 61 -20.65 14.39 -14.07
CA LEU A 61 -20.24 15.23 -12.96
C LEU A 61 -19.00 16.04 -13.37
N SER A 62 -19.04 17.35 -13.19
CA SER A 62 -17.93 18.26 -13.46
C SER A 62 -17.83 19.30 -12.35
N GLY A 63 -16.64 19.90 -12.20
CA GLY A 63 -16.39 20.90 -11.18
C GLY A 63 -15.35 20.44 -10.14
N ARG A 64 -15.16 21.29 -9.13
CA ARG A 64 -14.28 21.04 -7.98
C ARG A 64 -15.08 21.21 -6.70
N SER A 65 -14.70 20.46 -5.68
CA SER A 65 -15.22 20.66 -4.34
C SER A 65 -14.78 22.04 -3.79
N LYS A 66 -15.67 22.68 -3.05
CA LYS A 66 -15.39 23.93 -2.31
C LYS A 66 -15.34 23.62 -0.82
N THR A 67 -14.24 23.94 -0.15
CA THR A 67 -14.15 23.88 1.31
C THR A 67 -14.86 25.11 1.90
N LEU A 68 -15.93 24.88 2.66
CA LEU A 68 -16.72 25.90 3.33
C LEU A 68 -16.08 26.31 4.66
N SER A 69 -15.60 25.31 5.42
CA SER A 69 -14.82 25.50 6.64
C SER A 69 -13.90 24.31 6.89
N SER A 70 -12.81 24.51 7.64
CA SER A 70 -11.86 23.47 7.98
C SER A 70 -11.36 23.67 9.42
N LYS A 71 -11.30 22.58 10.19
CA LYS A 71 -10.76 22.57 11.55
C LYS A 71 -9.76 21.46 11.69
N THR A 72 -8.53 21.77 12.10
CA THR A 72 -7.54 20.75 12.48
C THR A 72 -8.00 20.08 13.78
N VAL A 73 -8.15 18.75 13.75
CA VAL A 73 -8.58 17.93 14.91
C VAL A 73 -7.45 17.10 15.50
N PHE A 74 -6.36 16.91 14.74
CA PHE A 74 -5.13 16.27 15.20
C PHE A 74 -3.94 16.85 14.43
N LYS A 75 -2.76 16.99 15.10
CA LYS A 75 -1.50 17.39 14.46
C LYS A 75 -0.37 16.54 14.99
N GLY A 76 0.20 15.70 14.12
CA GLY A 76 1.39 14.88 14.36
C GLY A 76 2.63 15.42 13.68
N ARG A 77 3.74 14.68 13.78
CA ARG A 77 5.02 14.98 13.11
C ARG A 77 4.96 14.74 11.59
N VAL A 78 4.24 13.67 11.17
CA VAL A 78 4.21 13.21 9.78
C VAL A 78 2.98 13.74 9.04
N PHE A 79 1.83 13.78 9.71
CA PHE A 79 0.56 14.18 9.12
C PHE A 79 -0.31 14.93 10.13
N TRP A 80 -1.35 15.59 9.63
CA TRP A 80 -2.39 16.17 10.46
C TRP A 80 -3.76 15.77 9.92
N VAL A 81 -4.79 15.85 10.75
CA VAL A 81 -6.17 15.52 10.37
C VAL A 81 -7.02 16.78 10.45
N THR A 82 -7.77 17.03 9.38
CA THR A 82 -8.78 18.10 9.34
C THR A 82 -10.17 17.51 9.27
N ARG A 83 -11.14 18.21 9.87
CA ARG A 83 -12.57 18.02 9.63
C ARG A 83 -13.06 19.20 8.82
N ASP A 84 -13.47 18.93 7.60
CA ASP A 84 -13.86 19.90 6.61
C ASP A 84 -15.36 19.84 6.34
N GLN A 85 -16.03 20.99 6.28
CA GLN A 85 -17.34 21.11 5.64
C GLN A 85 -17.11 21.47 4.18
N VAL A 86 -17.64 20.66 3.28
CA VAL A 86 -17.40 20.81 1.85
C VAL A 86 -18.72 20.82 1.07
N GLU A 87 -18.71 21.56 -0.02
CA GLU A 87 -19.71 21.44 -1.10
C GLU A 87 -19.02 20.69 -2.24
N GLU A 88 -19.49 19.49 -2.54
CA GLU A 88 -18.92 18.62 -3.58
C GLU A 88 -19.54 18.93 -4.97
N PRO A 89 -18.89 18.48 -6.06
CA PRO A 89 -19.48 18.56 -7.40
C PRO A 89 -20.88 17.95 -7.41
N GLY A 90 -21.87 18.69 -7.92
CA GLY A 90 -23.28 18.31 -7.88
C GLY A 90 -24.06 18.94 -6.72
N GLY A 91 -23.44 19.84 -5.91
CA GLY A 91 -24.10 20.65 -4.88
C GLY A 91 -24.36 19.90 -3.56
N VAL A 92 -23.73 18.75 -3.35
CA VAL A 92 -23.88 17.99 -2.09
C VAL A 92 -22.99 18.58 -1.02
N THR A 93 -23.56 19.01 0.10
CA THR A 93 -22.81 19.43 1.28
C THR A 93 -22.54 18.24 2.19
N ALA A 94 -21.28 18.07 2.61
CA ALA A 94 -20.86 16.96 3.43
C ALA A 94 -19.74 17.34 4.39
N THR A 95 -19.60 16.54 5.48
CA THR A 95 -18.43 16.59 6.35
C THR A 95 -17.42 15.55 5.85
N ARG A 96 -16.15 15.96 5.73
CA ARG A 96 -15.04 15.06 5.39
C ARG A 96 -13.96 15.14 6.46
N GLU A 97 -13.48 13.99 6.88
CA GLU A 97 -12.30 13.89 7.72
C GLU A 97 -11.13 13.50 6.81
N VAL A 98 -10.10 14.34 6.77
CA VAL A 98 -9.01 14.22 5.80
C VAL A 98 -7.68 14.20 6.51
N ILE A 99 -6.91 13.15 6.27
CA ILE A 99 -5.49 13.10 6.64
C ILE A 99 -4.71 13.94 5.64
N ARG A 100 -4.05 14.98 6.14
CA ARG A 100 -3.20 15.89 5.36
C ARG A 100 -1.76 15.45 5.42
N HIS A 101 -1.13 15.33 4.26
CA HIS A 101 0.25 14.92 4.07
C HIS A 101 0.91 15.76 2.97
N ASN A 102 2.20 16.05 3.08
CA ASN A 102 2.93 16.85 2.09
C ASN A 102 3.17 16.11 0.76
N GLY A 103 2.95 14.79 0.74
CA GLY A 103 3.32 13.91 -0.36
C GLY A 103 4.66 13.23 -0.13
N SER A 104 4.97 12.27 -0.99
CA SER A 104 6.18 11.46 -0.89
C SER A 104 6.84 11.28 -2.26
N VAL A 105 8.16 11.15 -2.26
CA VAL A 105 8.93 10.65 -3.38
C VAL A 105 9.21 9.18 -3.19
N VAL A 106 9.21 8.44 -4.29
CA VAL A 106 9.58 7.02 -4.37
C VAL A 106 10.63 6.89 -5.47
N ILE A 107 11.68 6.16 -5.21
CA ILE A 107 12.81 6.08 -6.13
C ILE A 107 12.86 4.69 -6.76
N LEU A 108 12.52 4.59 -8.03
CA LEU A 108 12.80 3.42 -8.85
C LEU A 108 14.21 3.55 -9.39
N ALA A 109 15.17 3.10 -8.61
CA ALA A 109 16.58 3.13 -8.96
C ALA A 109 16.95 1.87 -9.75
N VAL A 110 17.40 2.05 -10.99
CA VAL A 110 17.62 0.98 -11.97
C VAL A 110 19.07 0.95 -12.43
N ASP A 111 19.70 -0.21 -12.29
CA ASP A 111 21.02 -0.49 -12.86
C ASP A 111 20.88 -1.28 -14.17
N THR A 112 21.03 -0.58 -15.27
CA THR A 112 21.05 -1.16 -16.63
C THR A 112 22.46 -1.51 -17.11
N LYS A 113 23.52 -1.14 -16.35
CA LYS A 113 24.92 -1.32 -16.79
C LYS A 113 25.40 -2.73 -16.54
N THR A 114 25.07 -3.30 -15.39
CA THR A 114 25.54 -4.63 -14.99
C THR A 114 24.94 -5.72 -15.86
N ASN A 115 23.64 -5.67 -16.13
CA ASN A 115 22.93 -6.58 -17.04
C ASN A 115 21.80 -5.84 -17.75
N PRO A 116 22.01 -5.35 -18.98
CA PRO A 116 20.97 -4.64 -19.72
C PRO A 116 19.73 -5.48 -20.06
N ALA A 117 19.89 -6.81 -20.18
CA ALA A 117 18.78 -7.72 -20.50
C ALA A 117 17.90 -8.03 -19.28
N ASP A 118 18.44 -7.90 -18.08
CA ASP A 118 17.72 -8.07 -16.82
C ASP A 118 18.23 -7.05 -15.79
N PRO A 119 17.79 -5.78 -15.89
CA PRO A 119 18.33 -4.69 -15.10
C PRO A 119 18.07 -4.87 -13.61
N GLY A 120 19.01 -4.41 -12.78
CA GLY A 120 18.88 -4.45 -11.34
C GLY A 120 17.93 -3.37 -10.83
N ILE A 121 17.01 -3.74 -9.97
CA ILE A 121 16.13 -2.83 -9.22
C ILE A 121 16.65 -2.73 -7.79
N LEU A 122 16.89 -1.53 -7.30
CA LEU A 122 17.30 -1.28 -5.93
C LEU A 122 16.08 -1.39 -5.01
N LEU A 123 16.10 -2.39 -4.14
CA LEU A 123 15.09 -2.61 -3.12
C LEU A 123 15.68 -2.36 -1.74
N ILE A 124 14.83 -1.95 -0.82
CA ILE A 124 15.12 -1.89 0.62
C ILE A 124 14.21 -2.84 1.37
N ARG A 125 14.69 -3.33 2.51
CA ARG A 125 13.88 -4.07 3.48
C ARG A 125 13.86 -3.31 4.79
N GLN A 126 12.67 -2.88 5.21
CA GLN A 126 12.48 -2.03 6.38
C GLN A 126 11.31 -2.53 7.24
N TRP A 127 11.40 -2.36 8.56
CA TRP A 127 10.30 -2.62 9.47
C TRP A 127 9.23 -1.54 9.36
N ARG A 128 7.99 -1.95 9.10
CA ARG A 128 6.83 -1.04 9.06
C ARG A 128 5.90 -1.34 10.22
N HIS A 129 5.98 -0.51 11.27
CA HIS A 129 5.20 -0.70 12.49
C HIS A 129 3.70 -0.82 12.22
N ALA A 130 3.14 0.02 11.35
CA ALA A 130 1.72 0.00 11.00
C ALA A 130 1.29 -1.31 10.32
N ALA A 131 2.19 -1.94 9.55
CA ALA A 131 1.96 -3.24 8.91
C ALA A 131 2.37 -4.41 9.81
N ASN A 132 3.06 -4.14 10.93
CA ASN A 132 3.61 -5.10 11.88
C ASN A 132 4.49 -6.18 11.22
N GLN A 133 5.32 -5.78 10.23
CA GLN A 133 6.21 -6.69 9.49
C GLN A 133 7.31 -5.94 8.75
N PHE A 134 8.33 -6.68 8.34
CA PHE A 134 9.29 -6.21 7.36
C PHE A 134 8.68 -6.23 5.96
N LEU A 135 8.85 -5.13 5.21
CA LEU A 135 8.43 -5.05 3.82
C LEU A 135 9.65 -4.89 2.90
N LEU A 136 9.53 -5.47 1.69
CA LEU A 136 10.41 -5.15 0.58
C LEU A 136 9.77 -3.99 -0.20
N GLU A 137 10.51 -2.89 -0.30
CA GLU A 137 10.00 -1.62 -0.82
C GLU A 137 11.00 -0.99 -1.80
N LEU A 138 10.53 -0.03 -2.58
CA LEU A 138 11.42 0.94 -3.22
C LEU A 138 11.81 2.01 -2.20
N PRO A 139 13.04 2.56 -2.24
CA PRO A 139 13.44 3.70 -1.41
C PRO A 139 12.44 4.84 -1.55
N ALA A 140 12.05 5.45 -0.42
CA ALA A 140 11.00 6.45 -0.44
C ALA A 140 10.98 7.29 0.84
N GLY A 141 10.71 8.57 0.71
CA GLY A 141 10.53 9.44 1.85
C GLY A 141 9.63 10.64 1.60
N ARG A 142 9.46 11.44 2.62
CA ARG A 142 8.56 12.60 2.58
C ARG A 142 9.19 13.77 1.84
N ILE A 143 8.33 14.52 1.17
CA ILE A 143 8.72 15.82 0.61
C ILE A 143 8.65 16.86 1.74
N GLU A 144 9.77 17.49 2.04
CA GLU A 144 9.82 18.55 3.04
C GLU A 144 9.13 19.83 2.53
N PRO A 145 8.62 20.70 3.44
CA PRO A 145 7.96 21.93 3.04
C PRO A 145 8.83 22.80 2.11
N GLY A 146 8.35 23.05 0.89
CA GLY A 146 9.07 23.85 -0.11
C GLY A 146 10.12 23.07 -0.93
N GLU A 147 10.36 21.80 -0.61
CA GLU A 147 11.30 20.95 -1.34
C GLU A 147 10.73 20.53 -2.71
N LYS A 148 11.59 20.48 -3.72
CA LYS A 148 11.24 19.97 -5.06
C LYS A 148 11.43 18.46 -5.14
N LEU A 149 10.71 17.79 -6.05
CA LEU A 149 10.69 16.33 -6.18
C LEU A 149 12.09 15.71 -6.37
N ILE A 150 12.89 16.23 -7.31
CA ILE A 150 14.21 15.66 -7.60
C ILE A 150 15.19 15.86 -6.43
N PRO A 151 15.32 17.04 -5.81
CA PRO A 151 16.07 17.19 -4.56
C PRO A 151 15.67 16.23 -3.47
N ALA A 152 14.37 16.10 -3.16
CA ALA A 152 13.86 15.15 -2.18
C ALA A 152 14.28 13.71 -2.51
N ALA A 153 14.07 13.28 -3.75
CA ALA A 153 14.43 11.94 -4.18
C ALA A 153 15.93 11.64 -4.10
N LYS A 154 16.77 12.64 -4.40
CA LYS A 154 18.23 12.53 -4.27
C LYS A 154 18.66 12.39 -2.83
N ARG A 155 18.08 13.18 -1.93
CA ARG A 155 18.34 13.12 -0.49
C ARG A 155 17.97 11.73 0.05
N GLU A 156 16.75 11.28 -0.15
CA GLU A 156 16.25 9.98 0.34
C GLU A 156 17.07 8.80 -0.24
N LEU A 157 17.41 8.82 -1.52
CA LEU A 157 18.23 7.76 -2.11
C LEU A 157 19.60 7.64 -1.44
N ILE A 158 20.23 8.78 -1.11
CA ILE A 158 21.53 8.79 -0.42
C ILE A 158 21.38 8.33 1.03
N GLU A 159 20.40 8.88 1.76
CA GLU A 159 20.17 8.60 3.17
C GLU A 159 19.89 7.12 3.39
N GLU A 160 18.92 6.54 2.68
CA GLU A 160 18.50 5.16 2.87
C GLU A 160 19.47 4.12 2.27
N THR A 161 20.18 4.45 1.19
CA THR A 161 20.89 3.42 0.41
C THR A 161 22.36 3.72 0.12
N GLY A 162 22.80 4.95 0.25
CA GLY A 162 24.13 5.40 -0.17
C GLY A 162 24.27 5.55 -1.70
N TYR A 163 23.28 5.13 -2.49
CA TYR A 163 23.34 5.30 -3.94
C TYR A 163 23.08 6.74 -4.38
N ARG A 164 23.68 7.10 -5.51
CA ARG A 164 23.44 8.35 -6.23
C ARG A 164 23.12 8.02 -7.67
N ALA A 165 22.29 8.85 -8.31
CA ALA A 165 21.95 8.72 -9.73
C ALA A 165 22.22 10.02 -10.47
N LYS A 166 22.68 9.90 -11.73
CA LYS A 166 22.93 11.05 -12.60
C LYS A 166 21.68 11.45 -13.37
N LYS A 167 20.86 10.47 -13.79
CA LYS A 167 19.71 10.69 -14.64
C LYS A 167 18.43 10.47 -13.86
N TRP A 168 17.48 11.42 -13.97
CA TRP A 168 16.23 11.44 -13.24
C TRP A 168 15.07 11.83 -14.14
N SER A 169 13.96 11.10 -14.03
CA SER A 169 12.70 11.44 -14.68
C SER A 169 11.52 11.07 -13.82
N LEU A 170 10.37 11.73 -14.00
CA LEU A 170 9.13 11.32 -13.37
C LEU A 170 8.60 10.06 -14.08
N HIS A 171 8.54 8.95 -13.35
CA HIS A 171 8.01 7.70 -13.88
C HIS A 171 6.48 7.69 -13.84
N THR A 172 5.89 7.99 -12.69
CA THR A 172 4.45 8.14 -12.53
C THR A 172 4.09 8.88 -11.24
N LYS A 173 2.80 9.22 -11.11
CA LYS A 173 2.22 9.79 -9.91
C LYS A 173 0.89 9.12 -9.60
N TYR A 174 0.64 8.81 -8.33
CA TYR A 174 -0.64 8.28 -7.88
C TYR A 174 -0.98 8.81 -6.48
N PHE A 175 -2.21 8.59 -6.02
CA PHE A 175 -2.63 8.88 -4.65
C PHE A 175 -2.67 7.59 -3.84
N ALA A 176 -2.09 7.59 -2.64
CA ALA A 176 -2.02 6.40 -1.79
C ALA A 176 -3.42 5.92 -1.35
N SER A 177 -4.26 6.84 -0.89
CA SER A 177 -5.65 6.53 -0.48
C SER A 177 -6.56 7.76 -0.61
N PRO A 178 -6.97 8.13 -1.85
CA PRO A 178 -7.61 9.43 -2.13
C PRO A 178 -8.99 9.62 -1.49
N GLY A 179 -9.58 8.57 -0.91
CA GLY A 179 -10.85 8.67 -0.21
C GLY A 179 -10.77 9.47 1.10
N PHE A 180 -9.59 9.53 1.73
CA PHE A 180 -9.41 10.22 3.02
C PHE A 180 -8.00 10.77 3.27
N LEU A 181 -7.04 10.52 2.39
CA LEU A 181 -5.64 10.91 2.53
C LEU A 181 -5.21 11.77 1.33
N THR A 182 -4.49 12.88 1.60
CA THR A 182 -4.00 13.76 0.53
C THR A 182 -2.63 13.33 -0.02
N GLU A 183 -2.04 12.26 0.47
CA GLU A 183 -0.71 11.84 0.05
C GLU A 183 -0.68 11.50 -1.43
N ALA A 184 0.09 12.29 -2.16
CA ALA A 184 0.47 12.04 -3.53
C ALA A 184 1.86 11.39 -3.55
N MET A 185 1.96 10.21 -4.15
CA MET A 185 3.20 9.46 -4.33
C MET A 185 3.78 9.79 -5.70
N HIS A 186 5.02 10.25 -5.75
CA HIS A 186 5.72 10.57 -7.01
C HIS A 186 6.83 9.55 -7.19
N ILE A 187 6.68 8.61 -8.13
CA ILE A 187 7.72 7.64 -8.46
C ILE A 187 8.66 8.27 -9.48
N LEU A 188 9.93 8.42 -9.11
CA LEU A 188 10.98 8.91 -9.98
C LEU A 188 11.87 7.75 -10.41
N LEU A 189 12.14 7.66 -11.71
CA LEU A 189 13.14 6.77 -12.27
C LEU A 189 14.51 7.39 -12.07
N ALA A 190 15.42 6.64 -11.47
CA ALA A 190 16.80 7.01 -11.20
C ALA A 190 17.73 6.03 -11.92
N GLU A 191 18.55 6.53 -12.83
CA GLU A 191 19.47 5.75 -13.67
C GLU A 191 20.91 6.26 -13.53
N GLU A 192 21.85 5.52 -14.08
CA GLU A 192 23.28 5.80 -13.99
C GLU A 192 23.75 5.87 -12.53
N LEU A 193 23.46 4.77 -11.82
CA LEU A 193 23.73 4.64 -10.41
C LEU A 193 25.22 4.60 -10.09
N THR A 194 25.60 5.17 -8.95
CA THR A 194 26.92 5.06 -8.34
C THR A 194 26.76 4.84 -6.85
N LEU A 195 27.48 3.89 -6.27
CA LEU A 195 27.49 3.64 -4.84
C LEU A 195 28.42 4.63 -4.14
N GLY A 196 28.03 5.13 -2.99
CA GLY A 196 28.78 5.96 -2.07
C GLY A 196 28.43 5.56 -0.64
N GLU A 197 28.69 6.46 0.31
CA GLU A 197 28.32 6.24 1.72
C GLU A 197 26.84 6.55 1.93
N ALA A 198 26.16 5.68 2.68
CA ALA A 198 24.81 5.92 3.18
C ALA A 198 24.87 6.82 4.44
N ALA A 199 23.81 7.59 4.67
CA ALA A 199 23.66 8.44 5.85
C ALA A 199 22.23 8.28 6.44
N PRO A 200 21.84 7.05 6.87
CA PRO A 200 20.51 6.80 7.40
C PRO A 200 20.26 7.59 8.69
N GLU A 201 19.00 7.89 8.97
CA GLU A 201 18.58 8.43 10.25
C GLU A 201 18.85 7.40 11.37
N GLU A 202 19.10 7.87 12.62
CA GLU A 202 19.52 6.99 13.74
C GLU A 202 18.50 5.89 14.08
N ASP A 203 17.21 6.11 13.81
CA ASP A 203 16.11 5.18 14.05
C ASP A 203 15.74 4.32 12.82
N GLU A 204 16.42 4.49 11.69
CA GLU A 204 16.20 3.71 10.48
C GLU A 204 17.20 2.57 10.32
N LYS A 205 16.67 1.34 10.37
CA LYS A 205 17.42 0.12 10.06
C LYS A 205 16.93 -0.45 8.75
N ILE A 206 17.73 -0.22 7.71
CA ILE A 206 17.39 -0.55 6.31
C ILE A 206 18.43 -1.55 5.78
N GLU A 207 17.94 -2.64 5.19
CA GLU A 207 18.75 -3.56 4.41
C GLU A 207 18.58 -3.21 2.93
N VAL A 208 19.68 -2.99 2.22
CA VAL A 208 19.70 -2.58 0.81
C VAL A 208 20.05 -3.77 -0.08
N ARG A 209 19.31 -3.98 -1.15
CA ARG A 209 19.54 -5.08 -2.07
C ARG A 209 19.31 -4.65 -3.53
N MET A 210 20.30 -4.89 -4.40
CA MET A 210 20.10 -4.83 -5.85
C MET A 210 19.52 -6.18 -6.30
N THR A 211 18.35 -6.15 -6.92
CA THR A 211 17.56 -7.33 -7.30
C THR A 211 17.29 -7.30 -8.80
N PRO A 212 17.61 -8.36 -9.58
CA PRO A 212 17.24 -8.42 -11.00
C PRO A 212 15.76 -8.20 -11.20
N LEU A 213 15.36 -7.52 -12.28
CA LEU A 213 13.95 -7.25 -12.57
C LEU A 213 13.12 -8.53 -12.64
N SER A 214 13.64 -9.58 -13.27
CA SER A 214 13.01 -10.89 -13.35
C SER A 214 12.74 -11.48 -11.95
N GLU A 215 13.69 -11.36 -11.03
CA GLU A 215 13.52 -11.80 -9.64
C GLU A 215 12.52 -10.92 -8.88
N ALA A 216 12.57 -9.59 -9.08
CA ALA A 216 11.62 -8.67 -8.47
C ALA A 216 10.17 -8.99 -8.90
N LEU A 217 9.95 -9.27 -10.19
CA LEU A 217 8.66 -9.71 -10.73
C LEU A 217 8.21 -11.05 -10.12
N LYS A 218 9.14 -12.00 -9.97
CA LYS A 218 8.85 -13.27 -9.28
C LYS A 218 8.46 -13.03 -7.83
N LEU A 219 9.16 -12.17 -7.09
CA LEU A 219 8.83 -11.83 -5.71
C LEU A 219 7.45 -11.16 -5.58
N ILE A 220 7.03 -10.37 -6.57
CA ILE A 220 5.68 -9.80 -6.66
C ILE A 220 4.66 -10.92 -6.86
N HIS A 221 4.87 -11.80 -7.85
CA HIS A 221 3.98 -12.92 -8.13
C HIS A 221 3.80 -13.86 -6.93
N ASP A 222 4.90 -14.13 -6.22
CA ASP A 222 4.92 -15.00 -5.04
C ASP A 222 4.37 -14.30 -3.76
N GLY A 223 3.89 -13.05 -3.86
CA GLY A 223 3.37 -12.28 -2.75
C GLY A 223 4.43 -11.94 -1.68
N LYS A 224 5.69 -11.79 -2.06
CA LYS A 224 6.79 -11.36 -1.19
C LYS A 224 7.01 -9.85 -1.23
N ILE A 225 6.71 -9.21 -2.36
CA ILE A 225 6.58 -7.77 -2.49
C ILE A 225 5.09 -7.47 -2.57
N HIS A 226 4.56 -6.78 -1.57
CA HIS A 226 3.15 -6.36 -1.50
C HIS A 226 2.99 -4.91 -1.03
N ASP A 227 4.08 -4.18 -0.96
CA ASP A 227 4.05 -2.73 -0.80
C ASP A 227 3.56 -2.05 -2.09
N GLY A 228 2.52 -1.21 -2.00
CA GLY A 228 1.85 -0.64 -3.17
C GLY A 228 2.76 0.22 -4.05
N LYS A 229 3.68 1.00 -3.47
CA LYS A 229 4.61 1.83 -4.25
C LYS A 229 5.62 0.99 -5.05
N ALA A 230 6.08 -0.12 -4.47
CA ALA A 230 6.98 -1.06 -5.13
C ALA A 230 6.25 -1.80 -6.26
N LEU A 231 5.03 -2.31 -6.00
CA LEU A 231 4.18 -2.93 -7.01
C LEU A 231 3.97 -2.03 -8.22
N ILE A 232 3.51 -0.78 -7.98
CA ILE A 232 3.22 0.18 -9.07
C ILE A 232 4.49 0.52 -9.85
N GLY A 233 5.59 0.83 -9.16
CA GLY A 233 6.84 1.24 -9.80
C GLY A 233 7.44 0.13 -10.67
N ILE A 234 7.57 -1.07 -10.12
CA ILE A 234 8.22 -2.20 -10.79
C ILE A 234 7.35 -2.72 -11.95
N LEU A 235 6.04 -2.92 -11.73
CA LEU A 235 5.16 -3.44 -12.77
C LEU A 235 5.01 -2.46 -13.93
N LEU A 236 4.90 -1.16 -13.64
CA LEU A 236 4.85 -0.15 -14.72
C LEU A 236 6.17 -0.12 -15.48
N TYR A 237 7.32 -0.17 -14.79
CA TYR A 237 8.63 -0.24 -15.45
C TYR A 237 8.74 -1.45 -16.37
N ALA A 238 8.38 -2.64 -15.88
CA ALA A 238 8.41 -3.87 -16.67
C ALA A 238 7.48 -3.81 -17.89
N SER A 239 6.31 -3.18 -17.76
CA SER A 239 5.38 -3.01 -18.89
C SER A 239 5.89 -2.11 -19.99
N LEU A 240 6.73 -1.13 -19.65
CA LEU A 240 7.34 -0.19 -20.60
C LEU A 240 8.67 -0.72 -21.17
N HIS A 241 9.27 -1.69 -20.51
CA HIS A 241 10.55 -2.32 -20.88
C HIS A 241 10.37 -3.84 -20.87
N PRO A 242 9.59 -4.38 -21.84
CA PRO A 242 9.34 -5.83 -21.89
C PRO A 242 10.67 -6.57 -22.03
N GLN A 243 10.85 -7.58 -21.19
CA GLN A 243 11.99 -8.48 -21.26
C GLN A 243 11.84 -9.37 -22.49
N PRO A 244 12.95 -9.72 -23.16
CA PRO A 244 12.92 -10.53 -24.38
C PRO A 244 12.34 -11.93 -24.14
#